data_69f38d182c9cb78e1d7009888d02606f
#
_entry.id   69f38d182c9cb78e1d7009888d02606f
#
_cell.length_a   1.000
_cell.length_b   1.000
_cell.length_c   1.000
_cell.angle_alpha   90.00
_cell.angle_beta   90.00
_cell.angle_gamma   90.00
#
_symmetry.space_group_name_H-M   'P 1'
#
loop_
_entity.id
_entity.type
_entity.pdbx_description
1 polymer ?
#
loop_
_entity_poly.entity_id
_entity_poly.type
_entity_poly.pdbx_seq_one_letter_code
_entity_poly.pdbx_strand_id
1 'polypeptide(L)'
;MTEPVDDGWGAVESKIALEPEYRAGLRGLGEFSHVVVVALLHGARFDPARHLVRRPRGLAEMPELGIFAQRAKDRPNPLGITVVPLLAVEPDGISVRGLDAIDGTPVLDLKPYFPEFDSARDAVVPGWVERLMRGYF
;
A
#
# COMPACT_ATOMS: atom_id res chain seq x y z
N MET A 1 2.04 -3.75 12.72
CA MET A 1 3.07 -4.74 12.35
C MET A 1 4.44 -4.05 12.31
N THR A 2 5.45 -4.65 12.90
CA THR A 2 6.76 -4.01 13.07
C THR A 2 7.78 -4.40 12.00
N GLU A 3 7.59 -5.53 11.33
CA GLU A 3 8.48 -6.03 10.28
C GLU A 3 7.70 -6.30 9.00
N PRO A 4 8.32 -6.13 7.82
CA PRO A 4 7.67 -6.45 6.56
C PRO A 4 7.45 -7.95 6.43
N VAL A 5 6.27 -8.33 5.97
CA VAL A 5 5.90 -9.70 5.64
C VAL A 5 5.29 -9.73 4.24
N ASP A 6 5.27 -10.93 3.63
CA ASP A 6 4.81 -11.05 2.25
C ASP A 6 3.28 -11.10 2.09
N ASP A 7 2.55 -11.41 3.17
CA ASP A 7 1.09 -11.55 3.12
C ASP A 7 0.45 -11.37 4.50
N GLY A 8 -0.87 -11.59 4.59
CA GLY A 8 -1.59 -11.53 5.86
C GLY A 8 -1.94 -10.14 6.35
N TRP A 9 -1.93 -9.14 5.48
CA TRP A 9 -2.17 -7.75 5.86
C TRP A 9 -3.63 -7.39 6.11
N GLY A 10 -4.58 -8.17 5.58
CA GLY A 10 -6.01 -7.79 5.58
C GLY A 10 -6.62 -7.55 6.94
N ALA A 11 -6.16 -8.24 7.98
CA ALA A 11 -6.68 -8.11 9.35
C ALA A 11 -5.89 -7.11 10.21
N VAL A 12 -4.80 -6.55 9.70
CA VAL A 12 -3.95 -5.62 10.45
C VAL A 12 -4.62 -4.27 10.58
N GLU A 13 -4.81 -3.82 11.80
CA GLU A 13 -5.31 -2.47 12.09
C GLU A 13 -4.13 -1.54 12.36
N SER A 14 -4.21 -0.34 11.82
CA SER A 14 -3.16 0.67 11.94
C SER A 14 -3.76 2.03 12.20
N LYS A 15 -3.01 2.86 12.92
CA LYS A 15 -3.33 4.27 13.11
C LYS A 15 -2.38 5.13 12.29
N ILE A 16 -2.92 6.10 11.58
CA ILE A 16 -2.17 7.11 10.86
C ILE A 16 -2.36 8.42 11.61
N ALA A 17 -1.29 8.88 12.26
CA ALA A 17 -1.28 10.14 13.01
C ALA A 17 -0.89 11.28 12.07
N LEU A 18 -1.60 12.41 12.17
CA LEU A 18 -1.30 13.61 11.40
C LEU A 18 -0.67 14.67 12.29
N GLU A 19 0.28 15.40 11.73
CA GLU A 19 0.80 16.60 12.36
C GLU A 19 -0.35 17.57 12.66
N PRO A 20 -0.32 18.31 13.80
CA PRO A 20 -1.44 19.17 14.20
C PRO A 20 -1.90 20.14 13.12
N GLU A 21 -0.98 20.68 12.33
CA GLU A 21 -1.25 21.66 11.27
C GLU A 21 -2.09 21.10 10.12
N TYR A 22 -2.13 19.76 9.96
CA TYR A 22 -2.88 19.10 8.87
C TYR A 22 -4.18 18.44 9.32
N ARG A 23 -4.46 18.40 10.62
CA ARG A 23 -5.62 17.66 11.16
C ARG A 23 -6.96 18.19 10.66
N ALA A 24 -7.07 19.48 10.42
CA ALA A 24 -8.29 20.07 9.85
C ALA A 24 -8.62 19.52 8.45
N GLY A 25 -7.63 18.98 7.74
CA GLY A 25 -7.80 18.34 6.43
C GLY A 25 -8.61 17.04 6.47
N LEU A 26 -8.86 16.47 7.65
CA LEU A 26 -9.66 15.27 7.81
C LEU A 26 -11.18 15.53 7.76
N ARG A 27 -11.60 16.80 7.77
CA ARG A 27 -13.02 17.14 7.77
C ARG A 27 -13.72 16.56 6.55
N GLY A 28 -14.79 15.80 6.77
CA GLY A 28 -15.57 15.16 5.73
C GLY A 28 -15.07 13.77 5.31
N LEU A 29 -13.86 13.38 5.71
CA LEU A 29 -13.33 12.07 5.34
C LEU A 29 -14.15 10.92 5.93
N GLY A 30 -14.73 11.11 7.10
CA GLY A 30 -15.55 10.10 7.78
C GLY A 30 -16.80 9.65 7.03
N GLU A 31 -17.20 10.37 5.97
CA GLU A 31 -18.31 9.96 5.12
C GLU A 31 -17.92 8.92 4.07
N PHE A 32 -16.62 8.62 3.94
CA PHE A 32 -16.11 7.62 3.02
C PHE A 32 -15.85 6.30 3.72
N SER A 33 -16.14 5.20 3.06
CA SER A 33 -15.87 3.86 3.59
C SER A 33 -14.40 3.46 3.44
N HIS A 34 -13.70 4.02 2.46
CA HIS A 34 -12.33 3.66 2.11
C HIS A 34 -11.48 4.90 1.87
N VAL A 35 -10.20 4.74 2.11
CA VAL A 35 -9.20 5.79 1.90
C VAL A 35 -8.02 5.22 1.12
N VAL A 36 -7.43 6.05 0.27
CA VAL A 36 -6.18 5.74 -0.43
C VAL A 36 -5.04 6.29 0.40
N VAL A 37 -4.12 5.42 0.77
CA VAL A 37 -2.92 5.77 1.54
C VAL A 37 -1.72 5.73 0.62
N VAL A 38 -0.99 6.84 0.54
CA VAL A 38 0.29 6.92 -0.17
C VAL A 38 1.39 7.01 0.87
N ALA A 39 2.30 6.04 0.86
CA ALA A 39 3.34 5.92 1.89
C ALA A 39 4.74 5.82 1.27
N LEU A 40 5.73 6.30 2.01
CA LEU A 40 7.13 6.07 1.68
C LEU A 40 7.56 4.75 2.32
N LEU A 41 7.97 3.79 1.50
CA LEU A 41 8.47 2.49 1.97
C LEU A 41 9.92 2.66 2.43
N HIS A 42 10.10 3.26 3.61
CA HIS A 42 11.38 3.75 4.10
C HIS A 42 12.41 2.65 4.40
N GLY A 43 11.95 1.40 4.53
CA GLY A 43 12.86 0.25 4.68
C GLY A 43 13.33 -0.35 3.35
N ALA A 44 12.85 0.18 2.22
CA ALA A 44 13.22 -0.32 0.91
C ALA A 44 14.62 0.18 0.50
N ARG A 45 15.32 -0.64 -0.28
CA ARG A 45 16.64 -0.30 -0.83
C ARG A 45 16.68 -0.78 -2.28
N PHE A 46 16.85 0.16 -3.21
CA PHE A 46 16.93 -0.16 -4.62
C PHE A 46 18.38 -0.32 -5.05
N ASP A 47 18.70 -1.52 -5.53
CA ASP A 47 19.97 -1.83 -6.20
C ASP A 47 19.64 -2.29 -7.63
N PRO A 48 20.02 -1.50 -8.68
CA PRO A 48 19.68 -1.85 -10.06
C PRO A 48 20.15 -3.25 -10.48
N ALA A 49 21.31 -3.70 -9.96
CA ALA A 49 21.82 -5.02 -10.30
C ALA A 49 20.95 -6.17 -9.79
N ARG A 50 20.18 -5.93 -8.72
CA ARG A 50 19.37 -6.95 -8.05
C ARG A 50 17.87 -6.76 -8.28
N HIS A 51 17.41 -5.52 -8.42
CA HIS A 51 15.99 -5.19 -8.32
C HIS A 51 15.38 -4.66 -9.61
N LEU A 52 16.19 -4.25 -10.61
CA LEU A 52 15.64 -3.71 -11.84
C LEU A 52 14.85 -4.77 -12.62
N VAL A 53 15.37 -5.99 -12.67
CA VAL A 53 14.68 -7.16 -13.22
C VAL A 53 14.81 -8.30 -12.23
N ARG A 54 13.68 -8.84 -11.80
CA ARG A 54 13.68 -9.94 -10.83
C ARG A 54 12.35 -10.70 -10.85
N ARG A 55 12.35 -11.88 -10.22
CA ARG A 55 11.12 -12.63 -9.98
C ARG A 55 10.37 -12.03 -8.79
N PRO A 56 9.03 -11.84 -8.86
CA PRO A 56 8.25 -11.39 -7.72
C PRO A 56 8.52 -12.26 -6.47
N ARG A 57 8.80 -11.62 -5.34
CA ARG A 57 9.19 -12.23 -4.05
C ARG A 57 10.38 -13.19 -4.17
N GLY A 58 11.14 -13.17 -5.26
CA GLY A 58 12.22 -14.12 -5.49
C GLY A 58 11.77 -15.57 -5.71
N LEU A 59 10.48 -15.81 -5.96
CA LEU A 59 9.92 -17.15 -6.12
C LEU A 59 10.26 -17.72 -7.48
N ALA A 60 10.79 -18.97 -7.50
CA ALA A 60 11.25 -19.61 -8.71
C ALA A 60 10.14 -19.84 -9.76
N GLU A 61 8.90 -20.01 -9.30
CA GLU A 61 7.73 -20.19 -10.17
C GLU A 61 7.21 -18.91 -10.83
N MET A 62 7.72 -17.76 -10.38
CA MET A 62 7.33 -16.47 -10.96
C MET A 62 8.23 -16.13 -12.15
N PRO A 63 7.71 -15.39 -13.16
CA PRO A 63 8.51 -14.95 -14.27
C PRO A 63 9.52 -13.87 -13.87
N GLU A 64 10.61 -13.72 -14.61
CA GLU A 64 11.50 -12.59 -14.50
C GLU A 64 10.86 -11.37 -15.15
N LEU A 65 10.73 -10.29 -14.39
CA LEU A 65 10.02 -9.07 -14.80
C LEU A 65 10.76 -7.82 -14.39
N GLY A 66 10.60 -6.77 -15.16
CA GLY A 66 11.05 -5.44 -14.78
C GLY A 66 10.29 -4.92 -13.56
N ILE A 67 10.92 -4.08 -12.79
CA ILE A 67 10.33 -3.52 -11.55
C ILE A 67 9.04 -2.76 -11.78
N PHE A 68 8.86 -2.14 -12.95
CA PHE A 68 7.63 -1.40 -13.26
C PHE A 68 6.45 -2.32 -13.64
N ALA A 69 6.69 -3.60 -13.85
CA ALA A 69 5.65 -4.61 -13.99
C ALA A 69 5.32 -5.31 -12.67
N GLN A 70 5.84 -4.81 -11.56
CA GLN A 70 5.69 -5.36 -10.21
C GLN A 70 5.31 -4.26 -9.23
N ARG A 71 4.73 -4.65 -8.10
CA ARG A 71 4.43 -3.75 -6.98
C ARG A 71 5.33 -4.05 -5.77
N ALA A 72 6.61 -4.36 -6.03
CA ALA A 72 7.60 -4.60 -5.00
C ALA A 72 8.14 -3.28 -4.42
N LYS A 73 8.57 -3.34 -3.16
CA LYS A 73 9.05 -2.17 -2.42
C LYS A 73 10.43 -1.65 -2.87
N ASP A 74 11.32 -2.56 -3.28
CA ASP A 74 12.69 -2.21 -3.68
C ASP A 74 12.68 -1.71 -5.13
N ARG A 75 12.40 -0.44 -5.26
CA ARG A 75 12.20 0.23 -6.55
C ARG A 75 12.78 1.64 -6.51
N PRO A 76 13.00 2.28 -7.69
CA PRO A 76 13.65 3.59 -7.76
C PRO A 76 13.02 4.66 -6.86
N ASN A 77 11.68 4.73 -6.87
CA ASN A 77 10.93 5.58 -5.94
C ASN A 77 10.06 4.65 -5.10
N PRO A 78 10.45 4.34 -3.85
CA PRO A 78 9.78 3.30 -3.06
C PRO A 78 8.48 3.82 -2.44
N LEU A 79 7.52 4.13 -3.29
CA LEU A 79 6.21 4.61 -2.88
C LEU A 79 5.20 3.47 -2.93
N GLY A 80 4.46 3.32 -1.83
CA GLY A 80 3.33 2.41 -1.75
C GLY A 80 2.02 3.16 -1.87
N ILE A 81 1.05 2.57 -2.56
CA ILE A 81 -0.32 3.05 -2.62
C ILE A 81 -1.25 1.91 -2.28
N THR A 82 -2.12 2.11 -1.30
CA THR A 82 -3.05 1.08 -0.84
C THR A 82 -4.41 1.69 -0.57
N VAL A 83 -5.45 1.05 -1.07
CA VAL A 83 -6.84 1.38 -0.72
C VAL A 83 -7.24 0.52 0.46
N VAL A 84 -7.67 1.14 1.55
CA VAL A 84 -7.98 0.44 2.80
C VAL A 84 -9.34 0.89 3.36
N PRO A 85 -10.05 -0.01 4.06
CA PRO A 85 -11.22 0.38 4.85
C PRO A 85 -10.83 1.43 5.90
N LEU A 86 -11.63 2.49 5.98
CA LEU A 86 -11.51 3.51 7.01
C LEU A 86 -12.36 3.08 8.21
N LEU A 87 -11.73 2.87 9.36
CA LEU A 87 -12.42 2.42 10.57
C LEU A 87 -12.96 3.60 11.38
N ALA A 88 -12.16 4.65 11.53
CA ALA A 88 -12.55 5.84 12.29
C ALA A 88 -11.69 7.04 11.91
N VAL A 89 -12.31 8.22 11.97
CA VAL A 89 -11.60 9.50 11.96
C VAL A 89 -11.53 9.98 13.41
N GLU A 90 -10.33 10.25 13.87
CA GLU A 90 -10.02 10.64 15.23
C GLU A 90 -9.49 12.06 15.26
N PRO A 91 -9.42 12.73 16.44
CA PRO A 91 -8.93 14.12 16.52
C PRO A 91 -7.52 14.30 15.99
N ASP A 92 -6.68 13.29 16.07
CA ASP A 92 -5.26 13.34 15.70
C ASP A 92 -4.89 12.48 14.49
N GLY A 93 -5.85 11.85 13.84
CA GLY A 93 -5.57 11.00 12.69
C GLY A 93 -6.72 10.09 12.31
N ILE A 94 -6.38 8.95 11.73
CA ILE A 94 -7.36 7.94 11.30
C ILE A 94 -6.93 6.55 11.71
N SER A 95 -7.89 5.65 11.85
CA SER A 95 -7.66 4.21 12.01
C SER A 95 -8.13 3.51 10.75
N VAL A 96 -7.32 2.59 10.26
CA VAL A 96 -7.56 1.84 9.01
C VAL A 96 -7.27 0.36 9.23
N ARG A 97 -7.75 -0.48 8.31
CA ARG A 97 -7.47 -1.93 8.32
C ARG A 97 -6.87 -2.33 6.97
N GLY A 98 -5.90 -3.24 7.01
CA GLY A 98 -5.31 -3.80 5.80
C GLY A 98 -4.19 -2.98 5.19
N LEU A 99 -3.69 -1.97 5.89
CA LEU A 99 -2.54 -1.19 5.41
C LEU A 99 -1.26 -2.02 5.48
N ASP A 100 -0.66 -2.27 4.34
CA ASP A 100 0.56 -3.06 4.19
C ASP A 100 1.81 -2.19 4.42
N ALA A 101 1.91 -1.65 5.61
CA ALA A 101 3.02 -0.80 6.04
C ALA A 101 3.45 -1.16 7.46
N ILE A 102 4.76 -1.17 7.70
CA ILE A 102 5.32 -1.39 9.03
C ILE A 102 5.22 -0.12 9.88
N ASP A 103 5.32 -0.27 11.19
CA ASP A 103 5.30 0.86 12.12
C ASP A 103 6.39 1.88 11.78
N GLY A 104 6.03 3.15 11.88
CA GLY A 104 6.95 4.25 11.58
C GLY A 104 7.01 4.61 10.09
N THR A 105 6.28 3.92 9.22
CA THR A 105 6.23 4.24 7.79
C THR A 105 5.67 5.65 7.59
N PRO A 106 6.42 6.56 6.94
CA PRO A 106 5.90 7.89 6.64
C PRO A 106 4.75 7.82 5.65
N VAL A 107 3.61 8.41 6.01
CA VAL A 107 2.48 8.58 5.10
C VAL A 107 2.60 9.94 4.44
N LEU A 108 2.64 9.95 3.12
CA LEU A 108 2.87 11.16 2.32
C LEU A 108 1.57 11.85 1.94
N ASP A 109 0.49 11.08 1.78
CA ASP A 109 -0.80 11.62 1.36
C ASP A 109 -1.94 10.67 1.74
N LEU A 110 -3.11 11.25 1.97
CA LEU A 110 -4.37 10.55 2.15
C LEU A 110 -5.38 11.12 1.17
N LYS A 111 -6.10 10.24 0.48
CA LYS A 111 -7.16 10.64 -0.45
C LYS A 111 -8.39 9.79 -0.21
N PRO A 112 -9.60 10.35 -0.32
CA PRO A 112 -10.79 9.52 -0.29
C PRO A 112 -10.81 8.60 -1.51
N TYR A 113 -11.32 7.40 -1.34
CA TYR A 113 -11.49 6.47 -2.45
C TYR A 113 -12.71 6.85 -3.29
N PHE A 114 -12.47 7.09 -4.58
CA PHE A 114 -13.51 7.37 -5.57
C PHE A 114 -13.47 6.27 -6.63
N PRO A 115 -14.50 5.39 -6.71
CA PRO A 115 -14.54 4.37 -7.76
C PRO A 115 -14.33 4.94 -9.18
N GLU A 116 -14.78 6.16 -9.43
CA GLU A 116 -14.65 6.83 -10.73
C GLU A 116 -13.20 7.05 -11.14
N PHE A 117 -12.28 7.25 -10.17
CA PHE A 117 -10.86 7.39 -10.42
C PHE A 117 -10.08 6.09 -10.24
N ASP A 118 -10.48 5.29 -9.25
CA ASP A 118 -9.59 4.31 -8.63
C ASP A 118 -9.95 2.86 -8.96
N SER A 119 -11.02 2.62 -9.72
CA SER A 119 -11.35 1.29 -10.22
C SER A 119 -11.35 1.25 -11.74
N ALA A 120 -10.91 0.11 -12.27
CA ALA A 120 -10.95 -0.18 -13.71
C ALA A 120 -11.80 -1.42 -13.92
N ARG A 121 -12.99 -1.25 -14.53
CA ARG A 121 -13.98 -2.32 -14.69
C ARG A 121 -13.43 -3.51 -15.48
N ASP A 122 -12.69 -3.25 -16.54
CA ASP A 122 -12.19 -4.25 -17.46
C ASP A 122 -10.68 -4.50 -17.31
N ALA A 123 -10.17 -4.35 -16.09
CA ALA A 123 -8.75 -4.55 -15.82
C ALA A 123 -8.33 -5.98 -16.12
N VAL A 124 -7.21 -6.13 -16.82
CA VAL A 124 -6.61 -7.42 -17.16
C VAL A 124 -5.23 -7.49 -16.53
N VAL A 125 -4.95 -8.59 -15.85
CA VAL A 125 -3.64 -8.87 -15.26
C VAL A 125 -3.16 -10.25 -15.73
N PRO A 126 -1.83 -10.48 -15.78
CA PRO A 126 -1.31 -11.82 -16.06
C PRO A 126 -1.69 -12.82 -14.96
N GLY A 127 -1.79 -14.09 -15.31
CA GLY A 127 -2.21 -15.14 -14.36
C GLY A 127 -1.34 -15.26 -13.12
N TRP A 128 -0.06 -14.91 -13.19
CA TRP A 128 0.84 -15.00 -12.03
C TRP A 128 0.45 -14.02 -10.91
N VAL A 129 -0.24 -12.92 -11.22
CA VAL A 129 -0.68 -11.92 -10.21
C VAL A 129 -1.65 -12.56 -9.23
N GLU A 130 -2.62 -13.34 -9.72
CA GLU A 130 -3.57 -14.03 -8.87
C GLU A 130 -2.87 -15.01 -7.93
N ARG A 131 -1.90 -15.77 -8.43
CA ARG A 131 -1.13 -16.70 -7.60
C ARG A 131 -0.32 -15.98 -6.54
N LEU A 132 0.31 -14.85 -6.90
CA LEU A 132 1.14 -14.07 -5.98
C LEU A 132 0.31 -13.45 -4.86
N MET A 133 -0.91 -13.01 -5.17
CA MET A 133 -1.75 -12.25 -4.23
C MET A 133 -2.60 -13.10 -3.30
N ARG A 134 -2.58 -14.42 -3.45
CA ARG A 134 -3.33 -15.31 -2.55
C ARG A 134 -2.90 -15.09 -1.11
N GLY A 135 -3.87 -14.80 -0.23
CA GLY A 135 -3.62 -14.59 1.20
C GLY A 135 -2.91 -13.29 1.57
N TYR A 136 -2.75 -12.36 0.63
CA TYR A 136 -2.08 -11.10 0.91
C TYR A 136 -2.91 -10.19 1.84
N PHE A 137 -4.21 -10.04 1.57
CA PHE A 137 -5.15 -9.30 2.39
C PHE A 137 -6.10 -10.20 3.17
#